data_2b8943c3df1eb0284e6d8ad461edc96d
#
_entry.id   2b8943c3df1eb0284e6d8ad461edc96d
#
_cell.length_a   1.000
_cell.length_b   1.000
_cell.length_c   1.000
_cell.angle_alpha   90.00
_cell.angle_beta   90.00
_cell.angle_gamma   90.00
#
_symmetry.space_group_name_H-M   'P 1'
#
loop_
_entity.id
_entity.type
_entity.pdbx_description
1 polymer ?
#
loop_
_entity_poly.entity_id
_entity_poly.type
_entity_poly.pdbx_seq_one_letter_code
_entity_poly.pdbx_strand_id
1 'polypeptide(L)'
;MDTAQLKKQYKETIVPALQKQFNYSSTMQVPVLKKIVINQGLGDATGDKKIIDVAINEITAITGQKAVATYSKKDIANFKLRKKMPIGVMVTLRRERMYEFLEKLIRVSLPRIRDFKGIESKFDGRGNYTLGITEQIIFPEINIDQVDKITGMNITFVTSAKTDEEGYALLKAFGLPFKDAKK
;
A
#
# COMPACT_ATOMS: atom_id res chain seq x y z
N MET A 1 -7.73 0.44 23.91
CA MET A 1 -7.12 0.25 22.56
C MET A 1 -6.39 1.54 22.23
N ASP A 2 -5.07 1.48 22.19
CA ASP A 2 -4.28 2.66 21.83
C ASP A 2 -4.55 3.01 20.37
N THR A 3 -5.04 4.22 20.17
CA THR A 3 -5.27 4.78 18.85
C THR A 3 -3.92 4.86 18.15
N ALA A 4 -3.79 4.31 16.94
CA ALA A 4 -2.56 4.33 16.16
C ALA A 4 -1.91 5.72 16.23
N GLN A 5 -0.62 5.77 16.59
CA GLN A 5 0.10 7.03 16.84
C GLN A 5 -0.01 8.00 15.65
N LEU A 6 0.07 7.48 14.41
CA LEU A 6 -0.10 8.27 13.20
C LEU A 6 -1.49 8.91 13.07
N LYS A 7 -2.54 8.28 13.60
CA LYS A 7 -3.89 8.86 13.57
C LYS A 7 -4.01 10.07 14.51
N LYS A 8 -3.35 10.05 15.67
CA LYS A 8 -3.25 11.20 16.58
C LYS A 8 -2.44 12.31 15.90
N GLN A 9 -1.27 11.97 15.36
CA GLN A 9 -0.41 12.91 14.65
C GLN A 9 -1.13 13.57 13.46
N TYR A 10 -1.95 12.81 12.71
CA TYR A 10 -2.76 13.37 11.63
C TYR A 10 -3.66 14.49 12.14
N LYS A 11 -4.42 14.26 13.22
CA LYS A 11 -5.38 15.24 13.73
C LYS A 11 -4.70 16.46 14.37
N GLU A 12 -3.63 16.25 15.13
CA GLU A 12 -3.00 17.28 15.96
C GLU A 12 -1.99 18.13 15.18
N THR A 13 -1.26 17.52 14.24
CA THR A 13 -0.13 18.17 13.56
C THR A 13 -0.38 18.36 12.07
N ILE A 14 -0.81 17.28 11.37
CA ILE A 14 -0.87 17.29 9.89
C ILE A 14 -2.03 18.17 9.39
N VAL A 15 -3.21 18.03 9.99
CA VAL A 15 -4.40 18.81 9.56
C VAL A 15 -4.15 20.33 9.65
N PRO A 16 -3.67 20.90 10.79
CA PRO A 16 -3.39 22.33 10.86
C PRO A 16 -2.30 22.79 9.88
N ALA A 17 -1.26 21.95 9.66
CA ALA A 17 -0.17 22.27 8.73
C ALA A 17 -0.66 22.34 7.28
N LEU A 18 -1.42 21.34 6.82
CA LEU A 18 -1.97 21.31 5.46
C LEU A 18 -3.03 22.40 5.24
N GLN A 19 -3.83 22.70 6.27
CA GLN A 19 -4.81 23.78 6.20
C GLN A 19 -4.13 25.13 5.94
N LYS A 20 -3.02 25.40 6.59
CA LYS A 20 -2.22 26.62 6.37
C LYS A 20 -1.53 26.62 5.01
N GLN A 21 -0.98 25.48 4.59
CA GLN A 21 -0.22 25.35 3.34
C GLN A 21 -1.09 25.60 2.11
N PHE A 22 -2.31 25.06 2.10
CA PHE A 22 -3.24 25.14 0.97
C PHE A 22 -4.37 26.16 1.16
N ASN A 23 -4.36 26.95 2.25
CA ASN A 23 -5.35 27.97 2.59
C ASN A 23 -6.80 27.44 2.56
N TYR A 24 -7.04 26.25 3.09
CA TYR A 24 -8.39 25.70 3.16
C TYR A 24 -9.27 26.49 4.13
N SER A 25 -10.50 26.81 3.69
CA SER A 25 -11.48 27.53 4.51
C SER A 25 -12.06 26.68 5.64
N SER A 26 -12.02 25.35 5.51
CA SER A 26 -12.55 24.40 6.50
C SER A 26 -11.60 23.23 6.68
N THR A 27 -11.51 22.72 7.91
CA THR A 27 -10.75 21.49 8.23
C THR A 27 -11.27 20.25 7.49
N MET A 28 -12.54 20.24 7.07
CA MET A 28 -13.15 19.16 6.29
C MET A 28 -12.66 19.09 4.84
N GLN A 29 -12.02 20.14 4.33
CA GLN A 29 -11.41 20.16 2.99
C GLN A 29 -10.02 19.53 2.96
N VAL A 30 -9.38 19.43 4.12
CA VAL A 30 -8.03 18.85 4.24
C VAL A 30 -8.04 17.40 3.75
N PRO A 31 -7.10 17.01 2.88
CA PRO A 31 -7.05 15.65 2.36
C PRO A 31 -6.85 14.60 3.46
N VAL A 32 -7.56 13.49 3.34
CA VAL A 32 -7.58 12.37 4.29
C VAL A 32 -7.15 11.08 3.57
N LEU A 33 -6.41 10.23 4.24
CA LEU A 33 -6.18 8.86 3.76
C LEU A 33 -7.46 8.03 3.98
N LYS A 34 -8.08 7.57 2.88
CA LYS A 34 -9.36 6.83 2.90
C LYS A 34 -9.17 5.33 3.10
N LYS A 35 -8.21 4.75 2.40
CA LYS A 35 -7.89 3.32 2.44
C LYS A 35 -6.50 3.06 1.88
N ILE A 36 -5.92 1.94 2.28
CA ILE A 36 -4.74 1.35 1.64
C ILE A 36 -5.17 0.02 1.01
N VAL A 37 -4.86 -0.18 -0.25
CA VAL A 37 -5.12 -1.42 -0.98
C VAL A 37 -3.79 -2.07 -1.29
N ILE A 38 -3.63 -3.31 -0.85
CA ILE A 38 -2.47 -4.14 -1.17
C ILE A 38 -2.93 -5.18 -2.18
N ASN A 39 -2.22 -5.28 -3.29
CA ASN A 39 -2.50 -6.22 -4.35
C ASN A 39 -1.22 -6.96 -4.76
N GLN A 40 -1.31 -8.27 -4.87
CA GLN A 40 -0.25 -9.14 -5.34
C GLN A 40 -0.75 -9.92 -6.56
N GLY A 41 -0.10 -9.67 -7.70
CA GLY A 41 -0.39 -10.42 -8.94
C GLY A 41 0.44 -11.68 -9.01
N LEU A 42 -0.22 -12.82 -9.22
CA LEU A 42 0.40 -14.15 -9.21
C LEU A 42 0.12 -14.84 -10.55
N GLY A 43 0.89 -14.51 -11.59
CA GLY A 43 0.74 -15.09 -12.92
C GLY A 43 0.96 -16.60 -12.94
N ASP A 44 1.86 -17.12 -12.11
CA ASP A 44 2.20 -18.56 -12.01
C ASP A 44 1.07 -19.40 -11.40
N ALA A 45 0.11 -18.75 -10.73
CA ALA A 45 -1.07 -19.43 -10.17
C ALA A 45 -1.96 -20.09 -11.24
N THR A 46 -1.74 -19.79 -12.51
CA THR A 46 -2.39 -20.51 -13.63
C THR A 46 -1.94 -21.97 -13.71
N GLY A 47 -0.73 -22.29 -13.27
CA GLY A 47 -0.17 -23.64 -13.21
C GLY A 47 -0.37 -24.32 -11.86
N ASP A 48 -0.21 -23.60 -10.76
CA ASP A 48 -0.34 -24.12 -9.40
C ASP A 48 -1.20 -23.20 -8.51
N LYS A 49 -2.37 -23.71 -8.14
CA LYS A 49 -3.33 -22.99 -7.30
C LYS A 49 -2.84 -22.82 -5.84
N LYS A 50 -1.92 -23.67 -5.35
CA LYS A 50 -1.40 -23.59 -3.98
C LYS A 50 -0.68 -22.27 -3.71
N ILE A 51 -0.10 -21.67 -4.76
CA ILE A 51 0.57 -20.35 -4.67
C ILE A 51 -0.39 -19.27 -4.15
N ILE A 52 -1.68 -19.35 -4.48
CA ILE A 52 -2.69 -18.40 -3.99
C ILE A 52 -2.90 -18.54 -2.50
N ASP A 53 -2.98 -19.77 -1.97
CA ASP A 53 -3.21 -20.00 -0.55
C ASP A 53 -2.00 -19.54 0.29
N VAL A 54 -0.79 -19.78 -0.20
CA VAL A 54 0.45 -19.26 0.41
C VAL A 54 0.40 -17.72 0.45
N ALA A 55 0.11 -17.07 -0.68
CA ALA A 55 0.05 -15.62 -0.76
C ALA A 55 -1.07 -15.01 0.13
N ILE A 56 -2.21 -15.68 0.27
CA ILE A 56 -3.27 -15.26 1.19
C ILE A 56 -2.74 -15.28 2.63
N ASN A 57 -2.02 -16.33 3.03
CA ASN A 57 -1.45 -16.44 4.37
C ASN A 57 -0.38 -15.37 4.62
N GLU A 58 0.52 -15.14 3.66
CA GLU A 58 1.55 -14.10 3.74
C GLU A 58 0.95 -12.71 3.90
N ILE A 59 0.02 -12.31 3.00
CA ILE A 59 -0.61 -10.98 3.08
C ILE A 59 -1.47 -10.86 4.35
N THR A 60 -2.09 -11.94 4.79
CA THR A 60 -2.85 -11.95 6.06
C THR A 60 -1.91 -11.73 7.25
N ALA A 61 -0.75 -12.37 7.29
CA ALA A 61 0.26 -12.16 8.32
C ALA A 61 0.77 -10.71 8.33
N ILE A 62 1.10 -10.16 7.14
CA ILE A 62 1.57 -8.79 7.00
C ILE A 62 0.53 -7.76 7.47
N THR A 63 -0.74 -7.96 7.16
CA THR A 63 -1.78 -6.92 7.34
C THR A 63 -2.64 -7.12 8.58
N GLY A 64 -2.60 -8.30 9.19
CA GLY A 64 -3.50 -8.68 10.28
C GLY A 64 -4.98 -8.81 9.84
N GLN A 65 -5.26 -8.76 8.54
CA GLN A 65 -6.60 -8.91 7.96
C GLN A 65 -6.59 -9.97 6.88
N LYS A 66 -7.55 -10.90 6.90
CA LYS A 66 -7.65 -11.98 5.92
C LYS A 66 -7.72 -11.40 4.51
N ALA A 67 -6.78 -11.80 3.67
CA ALA A 67 -6.72 -11.42 2.26
C ALA A 67 -7.69 -12.26 1.44
N VAL A 68 -8.07 -11.75 0.26
CA VAL A 68 -9.05 -12.36 -0.64
C VAL A 68 -8.41 -12.64 -1.99
N ALA A 69 -8.65 -13.83 -2.53
CA ALA A 69 -8.22 -14.16 -3.89
C ALA A 69 -8.96 -13.31 -4.93
N THR A 70 -8.24 -12.86 -5.93
CA THR A 70 -8.79 -12.15 -7.09
C THR A 70 -8.86 -13.05 -8.30
N TYR A 71 -9.97 -12.99 -9.02
CA TYR A 71 -10.29 -13.90 -10.11
C TYR A 71 -10.26 -13.20 -11.47
N SER A 72 -9.84 -13.94 -12.50
CA SER A 72 -9.90 -13.46 -13.87
C SER A 72 -11.35 -13.18 -14.32
N LYS A 73 -11.53 -12.07 -15.02
CA LYS A 73 -12.82 -11.67 -15.61
C LYS A 73 -13.00 -12.15 -17.04
N LYS A 74 -11.90 -12.42 -17.77
CA LYS A 74 -11.90 -12.80 -19.19
C LYS A 74 -11.01 -14.02 -19.41
N ASP A 75 -11.29 -14.73 -20.52
CA ASP A 75 -10.43 -15.77 -21.05
C ASP A 75 -9.33 -15.13 -21.90
N ILE A 76 -8.07 -15.51 -21.67
CA ILE A 76 -6.92 -15.01 -22.46
C ILE A 76 -6.03 -16.22 -22.79
N ALA A 77 -6.09 -16.67 -24.03
CA ALA A 77 -5.40 -17.89 -24.49
C ALA A 77 -3.87 -17.78 -24.35
N ASN A 78 -3.28 -16.62 -24.69
CA ASN A 78 -1.83 -16.39 -24.60
C ASN A 78 -1.26 -16.59 -23.19
N PHE A 79 -2.06 -16.32 -22.16
CA PHE A 79 -1.66 -16.51 -20.75
C PHE A 79 -2.21 -17.81 -20.14
N LYS A 80 -2.79 -18.70 -20.96
CA LYS A 80 -3.47 -19.93 -20.50
C LYS A 80 -4.51 -19.65 -19.40
N LEU A 81 -5.14 -18.48 -19.44
CA LEU A 81 -6.04 -17.96 -18.43
C LEU A 81 -7.49 -18.19 -18.86
N ARG A 82 -8.29 -18.74 -17.95
CA ARG A 82 -9.73 -18.87 -18.10
C ARG A 82 -10.48 -18.01 -17.09
N LYS A 83 -11.70 -17.63 -17.42
CA LYS A 83 -12.60 -16.90 -16.54
C LYS A 83 -12.78 -17.63 -15.20
N LYS A 84 -12.78 -16.88 -14.11
CA LYS A 84 -12.86 -17.39 -12.74
C LYS A 84 -11.62 -18.17 -12.25
N MET A 85 -10.49 -18.13 -12.94
CA MET A 85 -9.24 -18.63 -12.38
C MET A 85 -8.68 -17.62 -11.38
N PRO A 86 -8.19 -18.04 -10.18
CA PRO A 86 -7.53 -17.17 -9.25
C PRO A 86 -6.15 -16.77 -9.78
N ILE A 87 -5.86 -15.46 -9.81
CA ILE A 87 -4.63 -14.90 -10.41
C ILE A 87 -3.92 -13.89 -9.53
N GLY A 88 -4.42 -13.66 -8.34
CA GLY A 88 -3.82 -12.72 -7.41
C GLY A 88 -4.54 -12.69 -6.08
N VAL A 89 -4.00 -11.90 -5.18
CA VAL A 89 -4.53 -11.70 -3.82
C VAL A 89 -4.63 -10.21 -3.53
N MET A 90 -5.66 -9.81 -2.82
CA MET A 90 -5.91 -8.41 -2.47
C MET A 90 -6.41 -8.28 -1.04
N VAL A 91 -6.02 -7.18 -0.39
CA VAL A 91 -6.61 -6.75 0.88
C VAL A 91 -6.84 -5.25 0.87
N THR A 92 -7.89 -4.79 1.52
CA THR A 92 -8.20 -3.36 1.69
C THR A 92 -8.24 -3.02 3.16
N LEU A 93 -7.32 -2.16 3.58
CA LEU A 93 -7.21 -1.67 4.96
C LEU A 93 -7.89 -0.32 5.12
N ARG A 94 -8.59 -0.13 6.23
CA ARG A 94 -9.27 1.11 6.61
C ARG A 94 -9.13 1.39 8.10
N ARG A 95 -9.39 2.65 8.48
CA ARG A 95 -9.41 3.11 9.89
C ARG A 95 -8.09 2.80 10.60
N GLU A 96 -8.13 2.16 11.75
CA GLU A 96 -6.94 1.93 12.61
C GLU A 96 -5.92 1.02 11.95
N ARG A 97 -6.35 -0.13 11.41
CA ARG A 97 -5.45 -1.06 10.69
C ARG A 97 -4.70 -0.42 9.54
N MET A 98 -5.32 0.55 8.87
CA MET A 98 -4.67 1.33 7.81
C MET A 98 -3.51 2.17 8.34
N TYR A 99 -3.69 2.85 9.49
CA TYR A 99 -2.63 3.66 10.09
C TYR A 99 -1.53 2.79 10.71
N GLU A 100 -1.88 1.68 11.33
CA GLU A 100 -0.90 0.70 11.86
C GLU A 100 -0.03 0.13 10.75
N PHE A 101 -0.65 -0.26 9.64
CA PHE A 101 0.10 -0.74 8.47
C PHE A 101 0.99 0.36 7.87
N LEU A 102 0.49 1.60 7.76
CA LEU A 102 1.27 2.72 7.26
C LEU A 102 2.49 2.99 8.15
N GLU A 103 2.30 3.01 9.46
CA GLU A 103 3.38 3.21 10.43
C GLU A 103 4.45 2.12 10.33
N LYS A 104 4.04 0.86 10.27
CA LYS A 104 4.93 -0.28 10.07
C LYS A 104 5.69 -0.19 8.74
N LEU A 105 5.00 0.15 7.66
CA LEU A 105 5.61 0.31 6.34
C LEU A 105 6.73 1.35 6.37
N ILE A 106 6.46 2.53 6.94
CA ILE A 106 7.41 3.66 6.96
C ILE A 106 8.59 3.38 7.90
N ARG A 107 8.33 2.89 9.11
CA ARG A 107 9.35 2.77 10.16
C ARG A 107 10.16 1.49 10.09
N VAL A 108 9.56 0.41 9.61
CA VAL A 108 10.18 -0.93 9.66
C VAL A 108 10.47 -1.47 8.26
N SER A 109 9.47 -1.50 7.37
CA SER A 109 9.59 -2.23 6.11
C SER A 109 10.41 -1.49 5.05
N LEU A 110 10.17 -0.19 4.83
CA LEU A 110 10.90 0.58 3.82
C LEU A 110 12.41 0.66 4.10
N PRO A 111 12.88 0.88 5.35
CA PRO A 111 14.31 0.88 5.64
C PRO A 111 15.01 -0.47 5.40
N ARG A 112 14.26 -1.58 5.37
CA ARG A 112 14.80 -2.92 5.10
C ARG A 112 14.99 -3.24 3.62
N ILE A 113 14.50 -2.37 2.73
CA ILE A 113 14.73 -2.52 1.29
C ILE A 113 16.21 -2.32 1.01
N ARG A 114 16.81 -3.28 0.30
CA ARG A 114 18.21 -3.19 -0.11
C ARG A 114 18.41 -1.98 -1.03
N ASP A 115 19.46 -1.20 -0.75
CA ASP A 115 19.83 0.01 -1.52
C ASP A 115 18.69 1.04 -1.66
N PHE A 116 17.89 1.20 -0.59
CA PHE A 116 16.75 2.11 -0.58
C PHE A 116 17.21 3.57 -0.78
N LYS A 117 16.76 4.18 -1.87
CA LYS A 117 17.07 5.58 -2.24
C LYS A 117 15.86 6.51 -2.20
N GLY A 118 14.82 6.12 -1.47
CA GLY A 118 13.54 6.82 -1.44
C GLY A 118 12.57 6.34 -2.54
N ILE A 119 11.31 6.76 -2.44
CA ILE A 119 10.24 6.39 -3.36
C ILE A 119 10.00 7.51 -4.38
N GLU A 120 9.60 7.14 -5.60
CA GLU A 120 9.30 8.11 -6.65
C GLU A 120 7.99 8.85 -6.33
N SER A 121 7.91 10.15 -6.68
CA SER A 121 6.74 10.99 -6.47
C SER A 121 5.75 10.96 -7.65
N LYS A 122 5.45 9.75 -8.17
CA LYS A 122 4.59 9.57 -9.35
C LYS A 122 3.16 9.22 -8.93
N PHE A 123 2.27 10.18 -9.03
CA PHE A 123 0.86 10.07 -8.67
C PHE A 123 -0.03 9.78 -9.90
N ASP A 124 -1.31 9.51 -9.66
CA ASP A 124 -2.29 9.13 -10.69
C ASP A 124 -3.04 10.32 -11.35
N GLY A 125 -2.72 11.55 -11.02
CA GLY A 125 -3.42 12.77 -11.44
C GLY A 125 -4.65 13.11 -10.58
N ARG A 126 -4.95 12.29 -9.57
CA ARG A 126 -6.10 12.47 -8.65
C ARG A 126 -5.70 12.36 -7.18
N GLY A 127 -4.42 12.54 -6.88
CA GLY A 127 -3.88 12.49 -5.53
C GLY A 127 -3.79 11.10 -4.90
N ASN A 128 -3.96 10.01 -5.65
CA ASN A 128 -3.68 8.67 -5.17
C ASN A 128 -2.26 8.26 -5.55
N TYR A 129 -1.65 7.45 -4.72
CA TYR A 129 -0.28 7.02 -4.89
C TYR A 129 -0.16 5.49 -4.84
N THR A 130 0.62 4.91 -5.75
CA THR A 130 0.89 3.46 -5.74
C THR A 130 2.39 3.21 -5.63
N LEU A 131 2.77 2.48 -4.59
CA LEU A 131 4.11 2.01 -4.33
C LEU A 131 4.25 0.55 -4.78
N GLY A 132 5.17 0.27 -5.69
CA GLY A 132 5.58 -1.08 -6.05
C GLY A 132 6.70 -1.56 -5.13
N ILE A 133 6.52 -2.73 -4.54
CA ILE A 133 7.53 -3.44 -3.76
C ILE A 133 7.90 -4.71 -4.53
N THR A 134 9.17 -4.95 -4.72
CA THR A 134 9.69 -6.10 -5.47
C THR A 134 9.76 -7.37 -4.65
N GLU A 135 9.94 -7.24 -3.33
CA GLU A 135 10.21 -8.36 -2.42
C GLU A 135 9.33 -8.30 -1.17
N GLN A 136 8.54 -9.35 -0.90
CA GLN A 136 7.71 -9.43 0.31
C GLN A 136 8.52 -9.63 1.59
N ILE A 137 9.77 -10.07 1.48
CA ILE A 137 10.66 -10.34 2.63
C ILE A 137 11.06 -9.10 3.45
N ILE A 138 10.75 -7.90 2.96
CA ILE A 138 10.96 -6.67 3.72
C ILE A 138 10.05 -6.58 4.97
N PHE A 139 8.95 -7.33 4.98
CA PHE A 139 8.04 -7.39 6.12
C PHE A 139 8.56 -8.38 7.17
N PRO A 140 8.68 -7.97 8.44
CA PRO A 140 9.24 -8.81 9.50
C PRO A 140 8.40 -10.04 9.85
N GLU A 141 7.12 -10.03 9.47
CA GLU A 141 6.19 -11.13 9.71
C GLU A 141 6.42 -12.33 8.77
N ILE A 142 7.17 -12.09 7.68
CA ILE A 142 7.49 -13.15 6.72
C ILE A 142 8.76 -13.87 7.15
N ASN A 143 8.65 -15.18 7.34
CA ASN A 143 9.81 -16.04 7.61
C ASN A 143 10.47 -16.38 6.27
N ILE A 144 11.72 -15.94 6.09
CA ILE A 144 12.50 -16.14 4.86
C ILE A 144 12.68 -17.62 4.52
N ASP A 145 12.81 -18.47 5.53
CA ASP A 145 13.00 -19.92 5.36
C ASP A 145 11.76 -20.64 4.80
N GLN A 146 10.59 -19.99 4.88
CA GLN A 146 9.31 -20.54 4.41
C GLN A 146 8.85 -19.94 3.06
N VAL A 147 9.64 -19.04 2.48
CA VAL A 147 9.34 -18.41 1.23
C VAL A 147 9.87 -19.22 0.05
N ASP A 148 8.98 -19.89 -0.67
CA ASP A 148 9.35 -20.66 -1.87
C ASP A 148 9.76 -19.76 -3.03
N LYS A 149 9.12 -18.58 -3.15
CA LYS A 149 9.35 -17.64 -4.23
C LYS A 149 9.23 -16.19 -3.78
N ILE A 150 10.21 -15.37 -4.17
CA ILE A 150 10.14 -13.93 -3.96
C ILE A 150 9.11 -13.35 -4.93
N THR A 151 8.12 -12.66 -4.39
CA THR A 151 7.04 -12.04 -5.14
C THR A 151 6.85 -10.59 -4.73
N GLY A 152 6.60 -9.75 -5.73
CA GLY A 152 6.33 -8.33 -5.51
C GLY A 152 4.86 -8.06 -5.22
N MET A 153 4.59 -6.87 -4.69
CA MET A 153 3.24 -6.39 -4.44
C MET A 153 3.11 -4.89 -4.70
N ASN A 154 1.90 -4.46 -4.99
CA ASN A 154 1.55 -3.05 -5.13
C ASN A 154 0.76 -2.58 -3.92
N ILE A 155 1.17 -1.47 -3.32
CA ILE A 155 0.50 -0.82 -2.19
C ILE A 155 -0.06 0.51 -2.69
N THR A 156 -1.37 0.62 -2.79
CA THR A 156 -2.05 1.82 -3.27
C THR A 156 -2.67 2.59 -2.11
N PHE A 157 -2.25 3.83 -1.96
CA PHE A 157 -2.78 4.80 -1.00
C PHE A 157 -3.89 5.61 -1.68
N VAL A 158 -5.11 5.40 -1.26
CA VAL A 158 -6.27 6.14 -1.78
C VAL A 158 -6.59 7.28 -0.83
N THR A 159 -6.48 8.50 -1.33
CA THR A 159 -6.72 9.72 -0.56
C THR A 159 -8.03 10.41 -0.95
N SER A 160 -8.37 11.49 -0.28
CA SER A 160 -9.45 12.40 -0.69
C SER A 160 -8.93 13.65 -1.39
N ALA A 161 -7.62 13.73 -1.62
CA ALA A 161 -7.01 14.83 -2.35
C ALA A 161 -7.62 14.96 -3.75
N LYS A 162 -7.66 16.18 -4.25
CA LYS A 162 -8.15 16.50 -5.62
C LYS A 162 -6.99 16.59 -6.60
N THR A 163 -5.83 17.00 -6.12
CA THR A 163 -4.61 17.17 -6.91
C THR A 163 -3.47 16.31 -6.38
N ASP A 164 -2.48 16.03 -7.22
CA ASP A 164 -1.30 15.26 -6.84
C ASP A 164 -0.45 16.00 -5.80
N GLU A 165 -0.43 17.34 -5.85
CA GLU A 165 0.28 18.17 -4.87
C GLU A 165 -0.28 18.00 -3.45
N GLU A 166 -1.61 18.00 -3.31
CA GLU A 166 -2.28 17.77 -2.04
C GLU A 166 -2.00 16.34 -1.53
N GLY A 167 -2.07 15.34 -2.42
CA GLY A 167 -1.75 13.95 -2.11
C GLY A 167 -0.29 13.77 -1.67
N TYR A 168 0.65 14.38 -2.38
CA TYR A 168 2.06 14.38 -2.05
C TYR A 168 2.33 15.01 -0.67
N ALA A 169 1.78 16.21 -0.43
CA ALA A 169 1.93 16.90 0.84
C ALA A 169 1.40 16.07 2.02
N LEU A 170 0.24 15.43 1.84
CA LEU A 170 -0.36 14.53 2.83
C LEU A 170 0.56 13.34 3.15
N LEU A 171 1.01 12.61 2.13
CA LEU A 171 1.84 11.41 2.32
C LEU A 171 3.23 11.76 2.85
N LYS A 172 3.81 12.88 2.43
CA LYS A 172 5.06 13.41 2.97
C LYS A 172 4.93 13.80 4.44
N ALA A 173 3.80 14.39 4.85
CA ALA A 173 3.52 14.72 6.24
C ALA A 173 3.35 13.48 7.13
N PHE A 174 2.90 12.34 6.59
CA PHE A 174 2.93 11.05 7.27
C PHE A 174 4.34 10.46 7.42
N GLY A 175 5.33 10.99 6.70
CA GLY A 175 6.71 10.55 6.75
C GLY A 175 7.13 9.57 5.65
N LEU A 176 6.36 9.45 4.56
CA LEU A 176 6.81 8.67 3.40
C LEU A 176 8.07 9.31 2.79
N PRO A 177 9.17 8.53 2.63
CA PRO A 177 10.47 9.04 2.18
C PRO A 177 10.51 9.17 0.65
N PHE A 178 9.90 10.22 0.12
CA PHE A 178 10.00 10.53 -1.30
C PHE A 178 11.43 10.95 -1.67
N LYS A 179 11.87 10.54 -2.86
CA LYS A 179 13.10 11.11 -3.45
C LYS A 179 12.86 12.59 -3.67
N ASP A 180 13.81 13.42 -3.26
CA ASP A 180 13.78 14.82 -3.64
C ASP A 180 13.79 14.90 -5.18
N ALA A 181 12.80 15.59 -5.73
CA ALA A 181 12.77 15.84 -7.17
C ALA A 181 14.11 16.53 -7.51
N LYS A 182 14.93 15.86 -8.32
CA LYS A 182 16.10 16.55 -8.89
C LYS A 182 15.55 17.77 -9.63
N LYS A 183 15.90 18.96 -9.12
CA LYS A 183 15.66 20.21 -9.83
C LYS A 183 16.34 20.19 -11.19
#